data_3ff1da3b9a7c4c6b5f12956a427a4b4e
#
_entry.id   3ff1da3b9a7c4c6b5f12956a427a4b4e
#
_cell.length_a   1.000
_cell.length_b   1.000
_cell.length_c   1.000
_cell.angle_alpha   90.00
_cell.angle_beta   90.00
_cell.angle_gamma   90.00
#
_symmetry.space_group_name_H-M   'P 1'
#
loop_
_entity.id
_entity.type
_entity.pdbx_description
1 polymer ?
#
loop_
_entity_poly.entity_id
_entity_poly.type
_entity_poly.pdbx_seq_one_letter_code
_entity_poly.pdbx_strand_id
1 'polypeptide(L)'
;MRPVRPRLLTKEKQMPKHSKAYRAAVEKIEAGKVYSPLAAVRLAQETSVSKFDATVEVVFRLGVDPRKADQMVRGTVNLPHGTGKTARVIVFANGERAEQARAAGADEVGGDELIEKVAGGWTDFDAAVATPDLMGKVGRLGKVLGPRGLMPNPKTGTVTMDVAKAVADIKGGKIEFRVDRHANLHFIIGKTSFSDVSLVENYAAALDEILRLKPAASKGRYITKATISTTNGPGILLDQNKTRNLTAEDED
;
A
#
# COMPACT_ATOMS: atom_id res chain seq x y z
N MET A 1 -9.01 -63.78 3.38
CA MET A 1 -8.26 -62.62 3.95
C MET A 1 -7.56 -61.88 2.83
N ARG A 2 -7.95 -60.64 2.55
CA ARG A 2 -7.26 -59.82 1.55
C ARG A 2 -6.10 -59.07 2.23
N PRO A 3 -4.89 -59.03 1.63
CA PRO A 3 -3.75 -58.32 2.25
C PRO A 3 -4.02 -56.80 2.26
N VAL A 4 -3.86 -56.20 3.44
CA VAL A 4 -3.91 -54.74 3.63
C VAL A 4 -2.69 -54.15 2.93
N ARG A 5 -2.93 -53.35 1.86
CA ARG A 5 -1.86 -52.59 1.20
C ARG A 5 -1.35 -51.53 2.16
N PRO A 6 -0.03 -51.39 2.37
CA PRO A 6 0.54 -50.34 3.20
C PRO A 6 0.22 -48.99 2.56
N ARG A 7 -0.36 -48.08 3.36
CA ARG A 7 -0.64 -46.70 3.02
C ARG A 7 0.67 -46.01 2.71
N LEU A 8 0.94 -45.74 1.43
CA LEU A 8 2.08 -44.92 1.01
C LEU A 8 2.01 -43.59 1.76
N LEU A 9 2.97 -43.39 2.66
CA LEU A 9 3.20 -42.09 3.29
C LEU A 9 3.39 -41.06 2.17
N THR A 10 2.43 -40.16 2.05
CA THR A 10 2.51 -38.99 1.17
C THR A 10 3.80 -38.26 1.53
N LYS A 11 4.75 -38.18 0.58
CA LYS A 11 5.92 -37.30 0.70
C LYS A 11 5.41 -35.92 1.11
N GLU A 12 5.76 -35.50 2.32
CA GLU A 12 5.54 -34.13 2.74
C GLU A 12 6.09 -33.23 1.65
N LYS A 13 5.24 -32.36 1.10
CA LYS A 13 5.63 -31.38 0.09
C LYS A 13 6.66 -30.46 0.77
N GLN A 14 7.94 -30.75 0.60
CA GLN A 14 8.99 -29.85 1.08
C GLN A 14 8.74 -28.49 0.44
N MET A 15 8.53 -27.48 1.27
CA MET A 15 8.44 -26.10 0.81
C MET A 15 9.71 -25.75 0.03
N PRO A 16 9.59 -25.05 -1.10
CA PRO A 16 10.77 -24.68 -1.88
C PRO A 16 11.72 -23.86 -0.99
N LYS A 17 13.01 -24.21 -1.02
CA LYS A 17 14.03 -23.49 -0.26
C LYS A 17 14.19 -22.08 -0.85
N HIS A 18 14.24 -21.07 0.00
CA HIS A 18 14.57 -19.71 -0.42
C HIS A 18 15.92 -19.63 -1.17
N SER A 19 16.06 -18.63 -2.03
CA SER A 19 17.29 -18.38 -2.78
C SER A 19 18.49 -18.18 -1.86
N LYS A 20 19.71 -18.36 -2.36
CA LYS A 20 20.94 -18.11 -1.58
C LYS A 20 21.01 -16.65 -1.11
N ALA A 21 20.65 -15.70 -1.97
CA ALA A 21 20.63 -14.27 -1.65
C ALA A 21 19.64 -13.95 -0.51
N TYR A 22 18.42 -14.51 -0.57
CA TYR A 22 17.43 -14.31 0.50
C TYR A 22 17.93 -14.88 1.85
N ARG A 23 18.56 -16.06 1.84
CA ARG A 23 19.10 -16.66 3.07
C ARG A 23 20.21 -15.81 3.68
N ALA A 24 21.13 -15.32 2.85
CA ALA A 24 22.19 -14.41 3.30
C ALA A 24 21.62 -13.07 3.84
N ALA A 25 20.52 -12.57 3.24
CA ALA A 25 19.84 -11.39 3.75
C ALA A 25 19.18 -11.65 5.12
N VAL A 26 18.56 -12.81 5.31
CA VAL A 26 17.94 -13.19 6.60
C VAL A 26 18.97 -13.36 7.70
N GLU A 27 20.18 -13.86 7.39
CA GLU A 27 21.27 -14.04 8.37
C GLU A 27 21.74 -12.71 8.98
N LYS A 28 21.54 -11.56 8.29
CA LYS A 28 21.85 -10.23 8.81
C LYS A 28 20.81 -9.72 9.81
N ILE A 29 19.64 -10.35 9.88
CA ILE A 29 18.53 -9.94 10.74
C ILE A 29 18.53 -10.82 11.98
N GLU A 30 18.68 -10.22 13.15
CA GLU A 30 18.60 -10.95 14.43
C GLU A 30 17.16 -11.42 14.68
N ALA A 31 16.99 -12.73 14.85
CA ALA A 31 15.68 -13.33 15.06
C ALA A 31 15.01 -12.80 16.33
N GLY A 32 13.81 -12.26 16.19
CA GLY A 32 13.00 -11.74 17.31
C GLY A 32 13.39 -10.34 17.80
N LYS A 33 14.46 -9.74 17.27
CA LYS A 33 14.81 -8.35 17.59
C LYS A 33 13.84 -7.38 16.93
N VAL A 34 13.50 -6.36 17.68
CA VAL A 34 12.65 -5.25 17.24
C VAL A 34 13.57 -4.04 17.01
N TYR A 35 13.52 -3.47 15.83
CA TYR A 35 14.42 -2.40 15.41
C TYR A 35 13.73 -1.03 15.48
N SER A 36 14.50 0.03 15.74
CA SER A 36 14.02 1.40 15.56
C SER A 36 13.68 1.66 14.08
N PRO A 37 12.79 2.61 13.75
CA PRO A 37 12.42 2.89 12.35
C PRO A 37 13.63 3.17 11.45
N LEU A 38 14.59 3.97 11.91
CA LEU A 38 15.80 4.32 11.15
C LEU A 38 16.69 3.08 10.92
N ALA A 39 16.97 2.31 11.99
CA ALA A 39 17.77 1.10 11.88
C ALA A 39 17.10 0.03 10.98
N ALA A 40 15.77 -0.09 11.07
CA ALA A 40 15.01 -1.00 10.22
C ALA A 40 15.01 -0.59 8.75
N VAL A 41 14.94 0.71 8.44
CA VAL A 41 15.04 1.23 7.07
C VAL A 41 16.41 0.93 6.49
N ARG A 42 17.50 1.24 7.18
CA ARG A 42 18.89 0.93 6.75
C ARG A 42 19.07 -0.57 6.50
N LEU A 43 18.60 -1.38 7.45
CA LEU A 43 18.69 -2.84 7.33
C LEU A 43 17.84 -3.37 6.15
N ALA A 44 16.67 -2.78 5.88
CA ALA A 44 15.83 -3.14 4.73
C ALA A 44 16.51 -2.81 3.39
N GLN A 45 17.19 -1.67 3.28
CA GLN A 45 17.95 -1.31 2.09
C GLN A 45 19.15 -2.25 1.90
N GLU A 46 19.91 -2.54 2.97
CA GLU A 46 21.06 -3.46 2.94
C GLU A 46 20.68 -4.90 2.59
N THR A 47 19.52 -5.36 3.07
CA THR A 47 19.01 -6.71 2.83
C THR A 47 18.16 -6.84 1.58
N SER A 48 18.09 -5.80 0.74
CA SER A 48 17.41 -5.86 -0.55
C SER A 48 18.08 -6.85 -1.48
N VAL A 49 17.33 -7.85 -1.95
CA VAL A 49 17.83 -8.91 -2.84
C VAL A 49 17.54 -8.63 -4.31
N SER A 50 16.76 -7.62 -4.61
CA SER A 50 16.36 -7.25 -5.98
C SER A 50 17.47 -6.49 -6.69
N LYS A 51 17.64 -6.76 -8.01
CA LYS A 51 18.61 -6.03 -8.85
C LYS A 51 18.07 -4.69 -9.38
N PHE A 52 16.78 -4.44 -9.21
CA PHE A 52 16.10 -3.21 -9.59
C PHE A 52 15.81 -2.38 -8.33
N ASP A 53 15.44 -1.12 -8.51
CA ASP A 53 15.05 -0.24 -7.42
C ASP A 53 13.76 -0.75 -6.75
N ALA A 54 13.94 -1.50 -5.66
CA ALA A 54 12.88 -2.20 -4.99
C ALA A 54 11.95 -1.23 -4.24
N THR A 55 10.68 -1.58 -4.15
CA THR A 55 9.73 -0.84 -3.32
C THR A 55 9.93 -1.21 -1.85
N VAL A 56 9.93 -0.21 -0.98
CA VAL A 56 9.94 -0.38 0.47
C VAL A 56 8.50 -0.30 0.97
N GLU A 57 8.06 -1.38 1.61
CA GLU A 57 6.68 -1.55 2.08
C GLU A 57 6.66 -1.73 3.60
N VAL A 58 5.62 -1.20 4.22
CA VAL A 58 5.35 -1.39 5.64
C VAL A 58 4.00 -2.08 5.83
N VAL A 59 3.97 -3.00 6.77
CA VAL A 59 2.76 -3.72 7.15
C VAL A 59 2.51 -3.53 8.63
N PHE A 60 1.34 -3.01 8.97
CA PHE A 60 0.85 -2.97 10.34
C PHE A 60 -0.23 -4.03 10.56
N ARG A 61 -0.11 -4.79 11.61
CA ARG A 61 -1.20 -5.58 12.12
C ARG A 61 -1.96 -4.77 13.16
N LEU A 62 -3.21 -4.47 12.87
CA LEU A 62 -4.06 -3.66 13.73
C LEU A 62 -4.89 -4.51 14.69
N GLY A 63 -5.20 -3.96 15.87
CA GLY A 63 -6.10 -4.56 16.85
C GLY A 63 -7.56 -4.23 16.56
N VAL A 64 -8.02 -4.51 15.33
CA VAL A 64 -9.39 -4.28 14.88
C VAL A 64 -10.02 -5.57 14.34
N ASP A 65 -11.35 -5.64 14.35
CA ASP A 65 -12.09 -6.73 13.70
C ASP A 65 -12.58 -6.27 12.31
N PRO A 66 -11.94 -6.70 11.21
CA PRO A 66 -12.29 -6.24 9.86
C PRO A 66 -13.67 -6.74 9.38
N ARG A 67 -14.32 -7.63 10.11
CA ARG A 67 -15.68 -8.11 9.82
C ARG A 67 -16.74 -7.09 10.23
N LYS A 68 -16.38 -6.17 11.15
CA LYS A 68 -17.25 -5.11 11.63
C LYS A 68 -17.04 -3.85 10.81
N ALA A 69 -18.11 -3.32 10.23
CA ALA A 69 -18.06 -2.14 9.37
C ALA A 69 -17.55 -0.88 10.09
N ASP A 70 -17.81 -0.75 11.39
CA ASP A 70 -17.37 0.33 12.28
C ASP A 70 -15.88 0.24 12.67
N GLN A 71 -15.23 -0.91 12.45
CA GLN A 71 -13.81 -1.12 12.70
C GLN A 71 -12.97 -1.22 11.41
N MET A 72 -13.60 -1.04 10.25
CA MET A 72 -12.88 -1.07 8.98
C MET A 72 -12.10 0.23 8.78
N VAL A 73 -10.77 0.14 8.84
CA VAL A 73 -9.86 1.27 8.59
C VAL A 73 -9.58 1.37 7.10
N ARG A 74 -9.84 2.53 6.55
CA ARG A 74 -9.52 2.92 5.18
C ARG A 74 -9.23 4.41 5.14
N GLY A 75 -8.20 4.81 4.44
CA GLY A 75 -7.82 6.21 4.31
C GLY A 75 -6.82 6.44 3.21
N THR A 76 -6.36 7.66 3.15
CA THR A 76 -5.29 8.11 2.25
C THR A 76 -4.29 8.93 3.04
N VAL A 77 -3.04 8.89 2.64
CA VAL A 77 -1.99 9.74 3.18
C VAL A 77 -1.18 10.36 2.04
N ASN A 78 -0.80 11.60 2.20
CA ASN A 78 0.15 12.27 1.31
C ASN A 78 1.55 12.04 1.89
N LEU A 79 2.41 11.37 1.11
CA LEU A 79 3.80 11.15 1.50
C LEU A 79 4.62 12.40 1.17
N PRO A 80 5.37 12.98 2.13
CA PRO A 80 6.17 14.19 1.89
C PRO A 80 7.15 14.07 0.71
N HIS A 81 7.76 12.88 0.56
CA HIS A 81 8.75 12.60 -0.48
C HIS A 81 8.17 11.76 -1.64
N GLY A 82 6.84 11.58 -1.68
CA GLY A 82 6.19 10.75 -2.69
C GLY A 82 6.53 9.27 -2.57
N THR A 83 6.17 8.51 -3.61
CA THR A 83 6.37 7.04 -3.67
C THR A 83 7.57 6.61 -4.53
N GLY A 84 8.23 7.56 -5.22
CA GLY A 84 9.28 7.26 -6.21
C GLY A 84 8.76 6.66 -7.53
N LYS A 85 7.44 6.68 -7.73
CA LYS A 85 6.79 6.28 -8.98
C LYS A 85 5.86 7.39 -9.46
N THR A 86 5.99 7.80 -10.71
CA THR A 86 5.01 8.69 -11.34
C THR A 86 3.75 7.88 -11.64
N ALA A 87 2.67 8.16 -10.91
CA ALA A 87 1.40 7.47 -11.11
C ALA A 87 0.76 7.92 -12.43
N ARG A 88 0.27 6.97 -13.23
CA ARG A 88 -0.59 7.25 -14.39
C ARG A 88 -2.02 7.43 -13.90
N VAL A 89 -2.55 8.63 -14.07
CA VAL A 89 -3.85 9.03 -13.54
C VAL A 89 -4.84 9.23 -14.69
N ILE A 90 -5.95 8.53 -14.64
CA ILE A 90 -7.08 8.78 -15.54
C ILE A 90 -8.20 9.53 -14.83
N VAL A 91 -8.91 10.36 -15.59
CA VAL A 91 -10.00 11.18 -15.03
C VAL A 91 -11.27 10.99 -15.86
N PHE A 92 -12.32 10.54 -15.20
CA PHE A 92 -13.65 10.50 -15.76
C PHE A 92 -14.35 11.85 -15.51
N ALA A 93 -14.28 12.75 -16.49
CA ALA A 93 -14.87 14.07 -16.42
C ALA A 93 -15.29 14.57 -17.81
N ASN A 94 -16.29 15.47 -17.83
CA ASN A 94 -16.76 16.12 -19.04
C ASN A 94 -16.62 17.63 -18.94
N GLY A 95 -16.61 18.33 -20.10
CA GLY A 95 -16.61 19.79 -20.20
C GLY A 95 -15.40 20.43 -19.52
N GLU A 96 -15.63 21.54 -18.82
CA GLU A 96 -14.59 22.34 -18.16
C GLU A 96 -13.71 21.53 -17.19
N ARG A 97 -14.30 20.57 -16.47
CA ARG A 97 -13.55 19.71 -15.53
C ARG A 97 -12.56 18.78 -16.24
N ALA A 98 -12.88 18.37 -17.48
CA ALA A 98 -11.95 17.61 -18.28
C ALA A 98 -10.74 18.46 -18.69
N GLU A 99 -10.92 19.74 -19.00
CA GLU A 99 -9.85 20.67 -19.29
C GLU A 99 -8.98 20.95 -18.06
N GLN A 100 -9.61 21.18 -16.92
CA GLN A 100 -8.90 21.32 -15.62
C GLN A 100 -8.07 20.10 -15.30
N ALA A 101 -8.58 18.89 -15.52
CA ALA A 101 -7.84 17.65 -15.31
C ALA A 101 -6.64 17.51 -16.25
N ARG A 102 -6.78 17.89 -17.52
CA ARG A 102 -5.66 17.89 -18.49
C ARG A 102 -4.60 18.91 -18.08
N ALA A 103 -5.02 20.13 -17.68
CA ALA A 103 -4.11 21.15 -17.20
C ALA A 103 -3.34 20.73 -15.93
N ALA A 104 -3.98 19.95 -15.05
CA ALA A 104 -3.34 19.37 -13.87
C ALA A 104 -2.41 18.18 -14.19
N GLY A 105 -2.30 17.78 -15.46
CA GLY A 105 -1.40 16.75 -15.91
C GLY A 105 -1.96 15.32 -15.84
N ALA A 106 -3.28 15.11 -15.86
CA ALA A 106 -3.86 13.78 -16.00
C ALA A 106 -3.42 13.13 -17.33
N ASP A 107 -3.12 11.84 -17.28
CA ASP A 107 -2.57 11.11 -18.44
C ASP A 107 -3.66 10.82 -19.50
N GLU A 108 -4.86 10.45 -19.06
CA GLU A 108 -6.03 10.33 -19.92
C GLU A 108 -7.25 10.95 -19.24
N VAL A 109 -8.00 11.72 -20.02
CA VAL A 109 -9.23 12.38 -19.55
C VAL A 109 -10.34 12.16 -20.59
N GLY A 110 -11.47 11.65 -20.12
CA GLY A 110 -12.62 11.42 -21.01
C GLY A 110 -13.91 11.13 -20.24
N GLY A 111 -15.00 11.16 -20.98
CA GLY A 111 -16.33 10.79 -20.51
C GLY A 111 -16.69 9.34 -20.88
N ASP A 112 -17.73 9.22 -21.71
CA ASP A 112 -18.27 7.90 -22.12
C ASP A 112 -17.26 7.07 -22.92
N GLU A 113 -16.44 7.70 -23.76
CA GLU A 113 -15.40 7.03 -24.54
C GLU A 113 -14.37 6.31 -23.64
N LEU A 114 -13.92 6.98 -22.58
CA LEU A 114 -12.97 6.41 -21.64
C LEU A 114 -13.63 5.28 -20.82
N ILE A 115 -14.92 5.42 -20.48
CA ILE A 115 -15.68 4.38 -19.80
C ILE A 115 -15.79 3.12 -20.67
N GLU A 116 -16.07 3.27 -21.97
CA GLU A 116 -16.12 2.15 -22.91
C GLU A 116 -14.74 1.48 -23.09
N LYS A 117 -13.68 2.26 -23.18
CA LYS A 117 -12.30 1.78 -23.26
C LYS A 117 -11.95 0.89 -22.06
N VAL A 118 -12.28 1.35 -20.85
CA VAL A 118 -12.07 0.58 -19.61
C VAL A 118 -13.00 -0.62 -19.51
N ALA A 119 -14.25 -0.51 -19.96
CA ALA A 119 -15.18 -1.64 -20.02
C ALA A 119 -14.68 -2.75 -20.94
N GLY A 120 -13.95 -2.40 -22.01
CA GLY A 120 -13.24 -3.32 -22.91
C GLY A 120 -12.04 -4.03 -22.26
N GLY A 121 -11.73 -3.75 -20.99
CA GLY A 121 -10.66 -4.40 -20.23
C GLY A 121 -9.34 -3.64 -20.17
N TRP A 122 -9.26 -2.45 -20.76
CA TRP A 122 -8.07 -1.61 -20.62
C TRP A 122 -7.93 -1.07 -19.19
N THR A 123 -6.80 -1.34 -18.56
CA THR A 123 -6.51 -0.97 -17.16
C THR A 123 -5.05 -0.55 -16.97
N ASP A 124 -4.47 0.06 -18.00
CA ASP A 124 -3.06 0.48 -17.98
C ASP A 124 -2.90 1.87 -17.32
N PHE A 125 -3.33 1.98 -16.06
CA PHE A 125 -3.22 3.15 -15.20
C PHE A 125 -3.11 2.73 -13.74
N ASP A 126 -2.65 3.66 -12.90
CA ASP A 126 -2.39 3.39 -11.49
C ASP A 126 -3.48 3.98 -10.56
N ALA A 127 -4.17 5.02 -11.02
CA ALA A 127 -5.28 5.63 -10.27
C ALA A 127 -6.36 6.17 -11.20
N ALA A 128 -7.59 6.18 -10.72
CA ALA A 128 -8.73 6.74 -11.42
C ALA A 128 -9.47 7.77 -10.55
N VAL A 129 -9.71 8.93 -11.11
CA VAL A 129 -10.53 10.01 -10.51
C VAL A 129 -11.83 10.12 -11.29
N ALA A 130 -12.92 10.38 -10.62
CA ALA A 130 -14.22 10.57 -11.28
C ALA A 130 -14.98 11.76 -10.71
N THR A 131 -15.70 12.45 -11.56
CA THR A 131 -16.72 13.42 -11.09
C THR A 131 -17.95 12.66 -10.60
N PRO A 132 -18.67 13.18 -9.58
CA PRO A 132 -19.88 12.55 -9.06
C PRO A 132 -20.94 12.29 -10.13
N ASP A 133 -21.02 13.16 -11.12
CA ASP A 133 -22.00 13.09 -12.23
C ASP A 133 -21.83 11.82 -13.08
N LEU A 134 -20.57 11.39 -13.30
CA LEU A 134 -20.25 10.20 -14.09
C LEU A 134 -20.22 8.90 -13.26
N MET A 135 -20.27 8.99 -11.93
CA MET A 135 -20.20 7.81 -11.06
C MET A 135 -21.28 6.77 -11.33
N GLY A 136 -22.48 7.19 -11.78
CA GLY A 136 -23.54 6.26 -12.17
C GLY A 136 -23.13 5.34 -13.33
N LYS A 137 -22.34 5.86 -14.28
CA LYS A 137 -21.80 5.08 -15.42
C LYS A 137 -20.54 4.33 -15.04
N VAL A 138 -19.60 4.99 -14.33
CA VAL A 138 -18.34 4.39 -13.83
C VAL A 138 -18.64 3.24 -12.86
N GLY A 139 -19.73 3.28 -12.11
CA GLY A 139 -20.18 2.22 -11.23
C GLY A 139 -20.32 0.84 -11.92
N ARG A 140 -20.66 0.84 -13.21
CA ARG A 140 -20.77 -0.38 -14.02
C ARG A 140 -19.41 -1.06 -14.25
N LEU A 141 -18.31 -0.28 -14.17
CA LEU A 141 -16.93 -0.77 -14.27
C LEU A 141 -16.44 -1.48 -13.00
N GLY A 142 -17.26 -1.52 -11.95
CA GLY A 142 -16.89 -2.13 -10.66
C GLY A 142 -16.41 -3.58 -10.76
N LYS A 143 -16.90 -4.34 -11.77
CA LYS A 143 -16.43 -5.71 -12.03
C LYS A 143 -14.99 -5.77 -12.55
N VAL A 144 -14.55 -4.74 -13.27
CA VAL A 144 -13.17 -4.63 -13.85
C VAL A 144 -12.23 -3.93 -12.88
N LEU A 145 -12.65 -2.79 -12.33
CA LEU A 145 -11.82 -1.92 -11.49
C LEU A 145 -11.76 -2.38 -10.03
N GLY A 146 -12.87 -2.97 -9.51
CA GLY A 146 -12.98 -3.37 -8.10
C GLY A 146 -11.91 -4.37 -7.64
N PRO A 147 -11.71 -5.51 -8.35
CA PRO A 147 -10.70 -6.51 -7.98
C PRO A 147 -9.26 -5.97 -8.01
N ARG A 148 -9.01 -4.92 -8.82
CA ARG A 148 -7.70 -4.27 -8.97
C ARG A 148 -7.48 -3.10 -8.01
N GLY A 149 -8.48 -2.72 -7.21
CA GLY A 149 -8.41 -1.57 -6.33
C GLY A 149 -8.42 -0.21 -7.02
N LEU A 150 -8.75 -0.16 -8.32
CA LEU A 150 -8.72 1.06 -9.15
C LEU A 150 -10.06 1.82 -9.18
N MET A 151 -11.05 1.35 -8.42
CA MET A 151 -12.39 1.95 -8.41
C MET A 151 -12.39 3.27 -7.66
N PRO A 152 -12.80 4.39 -8.28
CA PRO A 152 -12.93 5.68 -7.59
C PRO A 152 -13.87 5.58 -6.39
N ASN A 153 -13.52 6.27 -5.29
CA ASN A 153 -14.28 6.24 -4.06
C ASN A 153 -14.33 7.62 -3.37
N PRO A 154 -15.52 8.08 -2.92
CA PRO A 154 -15.63 9.33 -2.18
C PRO A 154 -14.81 9.39 -0.90
N LYS A 155 -14.68 8.26 -0.18
CA LYS A 155 -13.93 8.19 1.09
C LYS A 155 -12.43 8.41 0.94
N THR A 156 -11.88 8.14 -0.25
CA THR A 156 -10.46 8.36 -0.58
C THR A 156 -10.23 9.66 -1.35
N GLY A 157 -11.31 10.43 -1.58
CA GLY A 157 -11.25 11.71 -2.30
C GLY A 157 -10.97 11.56 -3.80
N THR A 158 -11.11 10.35 -4.36
CA THR A 158 -10.98 10.09 -5.80
C THR A 158 -12.30 10.31 -6.55
N VAL A 159 -13.41 10.54 -5.83
CA VAL A 159 -14.66 11.07 -6.39
C VAL A 159 -14.84 12.47 -5.87
N THR A 160 -14.59 13.47 -6.71
CA THR A 160 -14.60 14.89 -6.32
C THR A 160 -14.99 15.80 -7.47
N MET A 161 -15.44 17.00 -7.12
CA MET A 161 -15.66 18.10 -8.06
C MET A 161 -14.33 18.80 -8.42
N ASP A 162 -13.39 18.82 -7.48
CA ASP A 162 -12.05 19.42 -7.66
C ASP A 162 -11.08 18.35 -8.20
N VAL A 163 -11.19 18.10 -9.49
CA VAL A 163 -10.38 17.09 -10.18
C VAL A 163 -8.90 17.49 -10.29
N ALA A 164 -8.62 18.80 -10.40
CA ALA A 164 -7.26 19.30 -10.51
C ALA A 164 -6.44 19.00 -9.25
N LYS A 165 -7.00 19.29 -8.08
CA LYS A 165 -6.39 18.97 -6.81
C LYS A 165 -6.20 17.47 -6.61
N ALA A 166 -7.21 16.67 -6.95
CA ALA A 166 -7.12 15.22 -6.81
C ALA A 166 -5.99 14.63 -7.68
N VAL A 167 -5.82 15.10 -8.92
CA VAL A 167 -4.72 14.68 -9.80
C VAL A 167 -3.37 15.12 -9.25
N ALA A 168 -3.25 16.37 -8.79
CA ALA A 168 -2.03 16.90 -8.20
C ALA A 168 -1.63 16.10 -6.94
N ASP A 169 -2.57 15.82 -6.04
CA ASP A 169 -2.35 15.01 -4.84
C ASP A 169 -1.84 13.60 -5.17
N ILE A 170 -2.48 12.91 -6.12
CA ILE A 170 -2.09 11.55 -6.52
C ILE A 170 -0.70 11.55 -7.14
N LYS A 171 -0.40 12.50 -8.03
CA LYS A 171 0.94 12.66 -8.63
C LYS A 171 1.98 13.10 -7.61
N GLY A 172 1.57 13.82 -6.57
CA GLY A 172 2.40 14.22 -5.44
C GLY A 172 2.72 13.09 -4.46
N GLY A 173 2.18 11.88 -4.67
CA GLY A 173 2.48 10.72 -3.82
C GLY A 173 1.41 10.36 -2.81
N LYS A 174 0.16 10.74 -3.05
CA LYS A 174 -0.98 10.29 -2.25
C LYS A 174 -1.20 8.80 -2.45
N ILE A 175 -1.10 8.04 -1.37
CA ILE A 175 -1.37 6.61 -1.34
C ILE A 175 -2.70 6.32 -0.64
N GLU A 176 -3.38 5.29 -1.10
CA GLU A 176 -4.56 4.74 -0.42
C GLU A 176 -4.17 3.49 0.36
N PHE A 177 -4.72 3.33 1.54
CA PHE A 177 -4.57 2.13 2.33
C PHE A 177 -5.92 1.61 2.83
N ARG A 178 -6.02 0.31 2.97
CA ARG A 178 -7.20 -0.38 3.47
C ARG A 178 -6.80 -1.61 4.27
N VAL A 179 -7.46 -1.82 5.41
CA VAL A 179 -7.28 -3.04 6.20
C VAL A 179 -7.80 -4.27 5.45
N ASP A 180 -7.03 -5.35 5.47
CA ASP A 180 -7.41 -6.63 4.89
C ASP A 180 -8.30 -7.46 5.84
N ARG A 181 -8.72 -8.66 5.40
CA ARG A 181 -9.55 -9.58 6.20
C ARG A 181 -8.85 -10.15 7.44
N HIS A 182 -7.54 -9.99 7.57
CA HIS A 182 -6.71 -10.45 8.68
C HIS A 182 -6.28 -9.31 9.60
N ALA A 183 -6.86 -8.13 9.43
CA ALA A 183 -6.52 -6.90 10.15
C ALA A 183 -5.10 -6.38 9.87
N ASN A 184 -4.51 -6.72 8.71
CA ASN A 184 -3.27 -6.14 8.25
C ASN A 184 -3.55 -4.93 7.35
N LEU A 185 -2.69 -3.94 7.44
CA LEU A 185 -2.71 -2.73 6.63
C LEU A 185 -1.35 -2.62 5.95
N HIS A 186 -1.36 -2.62 4.62
CA HIS A 186 -0.18 -2.58 3.77
C HIS A 186 -0.09 -1.22 3.09
N PHE A 187 1.10 -0.63 3.07
CA PHE A 187 1.36 0.62 2.35
C PHE A 187 2.83 0.76 1.96
N ILE A 188 3.06 1.55 0.93
CA ILE A 188 4.38 1.83 0.39
C ILE A 188 4.90 3.11 1.05
N ILE A 189 6.19 3.15 1.41
CA ILE A 189 6.85 4.34 1.93
C ILE A 189 7.89 4.93 0.98
N GLY A 190 8.25 4.22 -0.08
CA GLY A 190 9.17 4.70 -1.11
C GLY A 190 9.91 3.59 -1.83
N LYS A 191 11.10 3.93 -2.33
CA LYS A 191 12.03 3.05 -3.04
C LYS A 191 13.32 2.88 -2.26
N THR A 192 14.07 1.82 -2.56
CA THR A 192 15.40 1.58 -1.96
C THR A 192 16.43 2.65 -2.34
N SER A 193 16.19 3.39 -3.43
CA SER A 193 17.01 4.55 -3.84
C SER A 193 16.79 5.81 -3.01
N PHE A 194 15.74 5.86 -2.18
CA PHE A 194 15.48 7.02 -1.32
C PHE A 194 16.50 7.09 -0.19
N SER A 195 16.73 8.30 0.32
CA SER A 195 17.53 8.48 1.55
C SER A 195 16.80 7.88 2.76
N ASP A 196 17.57 7.44 3.75
CA ASP A 196 17.03 6.89 5.00
C ASP A 196 16.06 7.87 5.66
N VAL A 197 16.42 9.14 5.69
CA VAL A 197 15.61 10.23 6.26
C VAL A 197 14.28 10.36 5.54
N SER A 198 14.28 10.36 4.19
CA SER A 198 13.05 10.46 3.40
C SER A 198 12.11 9.29 3.64
N LEU A 199 12.63 8.07 3.79
CA LEU A 199 11.84 6.88 4.10
C LEU A 199 11.25 6.95 5.52
N VAL A 200 12.01 7.45 6.49
CA VAL A 200 11.53 7.61 7.87
C VAL A 200 10.47 8.70 7.96
N GLU A 201 10.62 9.82 7.24
CA GLU A 201 9.62 10.89 7.21
C GLU A 201 8.32 10.43 6.54
N ASN A 202 8.41 9.67 5.43
CA ASN A 202 7.25 9.05 4.81
C ASN A 202 6.56 8.04 5.74
N TYR A 203 7.35 7.24 6.48
CA TYR A 203 6.84 6.32 7.49
C TYR A 203 6.12 7.07 8.62
N ALA A 204 6.70 8.16 9.12
CA ALA A 204 6.12 8.98 10.19
C ALA A 204 4.78 9.57 9.76
N ALA A 205 4.71 10.16 8.55
CA ALA A 205 3.48 10.73 8.00
C ALA A 205 2.37 9.67 7.87
N ALA A 206 2.72 8.46 7.39
CA ALA A 206 1.77 7.36 7.30
C ALA A 206 1.31 6.87 8.67
N LEU A 207 2.22 6.75 9.63
CA LEU A 207 1.92 6.31 10.99
C LEU A 207 0.95 7.28 11.69
N ASP A 208 1.21 8.60 11.60
CA ASP A 208 0.37 9.63 12.21
C ASP A 208 -1.05 9.59 11.65
N GLU A 209 -1.20 9.45 10.34
CA GLU A 209 -2.52 9.35 9.70
C GLU A 209 -3.25 8.07 10.11
N ILE A 210 -2.56 6.94 10.19
CA ILE A 210 -3.14 5.67 10.63
C ILE A 210 -3.59 5.75 12.09
N LEU A 211 -2.80 6.39 12.97
CA LEU A 211 -3.17 6.62 14.37
C LEU A 211 -4.38 7.55 14.49
N ARG A 212 -4.47 8.59 13.64
CA ARG A 212 -5.60 9.52 13.59
C ARG A 212 -6.92 8.80 13.20
N LEU A 213 -6.82 7.81 12.32
CA LEU A 213 -7.96 7.02 11.84
C LEU A 213 -8.36 5.86 12.76
N LYS A 214 -7.79 5.78 13.98
CA LYS A 214 -8.15 4.73 14.95
C LYS A 214 -9.66 4.77 15.23
N PRO A 215 -10.39 3.65 14.97
CA PRO A 215 -11.81 3.57 15.30
C PRO A 215 -12.04 3.66 16.80
N ALA A 216 -13.07 4.41 17.25
CA ALA A 216 -13.45 4.51 18.65
C ALA A 216 -13.86 3.13 19.25
N ALA A 217 -14.39 2.23 18.41
CA ALA A 217 -14.76 0.88 18.80
C ALA A 217 -13.56 -0.07 19.02
N SER A 218 -12.33 0.34 18.59
CA SER A 218 -11.11 -0.45 18.83
C SER A 218 -10.64 -0.31 20.26
N LYS A 219 -10.70 -1.41 21.01
CA LYS A 219 -10.23 -1.48 22.40
C LYS A 219 -8.81 -2.05 22.47
N GLY A 220 -8.02 -1.56 23.43
CA GLY A 220 -6.66 -2.04 23.65
C GLY A 220 -5.62 -1.50 22.69
N ARG A 221 -4.57 -2.31 22.42
CA ARG A 221 -3.45 -1.92 21.60
C ARG A 221 -3.87 -1.87 20.13
N TYR A 222 -3.71 -0.69 19.48
CA TYR A 222 -4.15 -0.48 18.10
C TYR A 222 -3.20 -1.11 17.09
N ILE A 223 -1.89 -0.81 17.18
CA ILE A 223 -0.87 -1.47 16.36
C ILE A 223 -0.28 -2.61 17.18
N THR A 224 -0.51 -3.85 16.77
CA THR A 224 -0.05 -5.05 17.49
C THR A 224 1.27 -5.58 16.95
N LYS A 225 1.57 -5.33 15.69
CA LYS A 225 2.83 -5.68 15.03
C LYS A 225 3.10 -4.71 13.89
N ALA A 226 4.36 -4.34 13.71
CA ALA A 226 4.85 -3.56 12.58
C ALA A 226 6.01 -4.29 11.91
N THR A 227 6.06 -4.29 10.59
CA THR A 227 7.10 -4.96 9.81
C THR A 227 7.40 -4.12 8.57
N ILE A 228 8.67 -3.92 8.28
CA ILE A 228 9.15 -3.32 7.02
C ILE A 228 9.79 -4.42 6.15
N SER A 229 9.64 -4.30 4.85
CA SER A 229 10.27 -5.21 3.88
C SER A 229 10.51 -4.50 2.56
N THR A 230 11.48 -4.99 1.80
CA THR A 230 11.67 -4.60 0.39
C THR A 230 11.07 -5.65 -0.53
N THR A 231 10.83 -5.29 -1.79
CA THR A 231 10.34 -6.25 -2.80
C THR A 231 11.25 -7.49 -2.86
N ASN A 232 10.68 -8.67 -2.59
CA ASN A 232 11.37 -9.95 -2.46
C ASN A 232 12.37 -10.05 -1.28
N GLY A 233 12.47 -9.03 -0.43
CA GLY A 233 13.33 -9.01 0.75
C GLY A 233 12.69 -9.68 1.97
N PRO A 234 13.48 -9.95 3.01
CA PRO A 234 12.97 -10.43 4.29
C PRO A 234 12.20 -9.34 5.05
N GLY A 235 11.31 -9.77 5.94
CA GLY A 235 10.58 -8.85 6.81
C GLY A 235 11.36 -8.54 8.09
N ILE A 236 11.49 -7.26 8.43
CA ILE A 236 12.20 -6.74 9.60
C ILE A 236 11.16 -6.18 10.58
N LEU A 237 11.24 -6.57 11.85
CA LEU A 237 10.31 -6.13 12.88
C LEU A 237 10.62 -4.70 13.32
N LEU A 238 9.59 -3.84 13.28
CA LEU A 238 9.65 -2.45 13.75
C LEU A 238 9.14 -2.33 15.18
N ASP A 239 9.73 -1.42 15.94
CA ASP A 239 9.21 -1.06 17.26
C ASP A 239 7.94 -0.23 17.11
N GLN A 240 6.85 -0.84 17.51
CA GLN A 240 5.51 -0.25 17.46
C GLN A 240 5.26 0.75 18.60
N ASN A 241 6.14 0.87 19.59
CA ASN A 241 6.03 1.83 20.69
C ASN A 241 6.68 3.17 20.32
N LYS A 242 7.65 3.16 19.41
CA LYS A 242 8.28 4.36 18.87
C LYS A 242 7.38 5.00 17.80
N THR A 243 6.40 5.79 18.24
CA THR A 243 5.44 6.49 17.39
C THR A 243 5.72 7.98 17.25
N ARG A 244 6.71 8.50 17.99
CA ARG A 244 7.12 9.91 17.99
C ARG A 244 8.64 9.99 18.10
N ASN A 245 9.21 11.13 17.68
CA ASN A 245 10.66 11.40 17.70
C ASN A 245 11.46 10.35 16.93
N LEU A 246 11.13 10.19 15.65
CA LEU A 246 11.81 9.28 14.73
C LEU A 246 13.11 9.90 14.18
N THR A 247 13.96 10.44 15.07
CA THR A 247 15.24 11.07 14.72
C THR A 247 16.40 10.10 14.93
N ALA A 248 17.55 10.41 14.33
CA ALA A 248 18.74 9.57 14.38
C ALA A 248 19.33 9.39 15.79
N GLU A 249 18.88 10.17 16.78
CA GLU A 249 19.39 10.14 18.17
C GLU A 249 18.82 8.95 18.99
N ASP A 250 17.92 8.16 18.43
CA ASP A 250 17.33 7.00 19.08
C ASP A 250 18.13 5.69 18.87
N GLU A 251 19.42 5.76 18.56
CA GLU A 251 20.28 4.59 18.28
C GLU A 251 20.96 3.98 19.53
N ASP A 252 20.62 4.39 20.77
CA ASP A 252 21.14 3.78 22.01
C ASP A 252 20.19 2.73 22.61
#